data_8e22e03f4b71b40de01ebca562c960b8
#
_entry.id   8e22e03f4b71b40de01ebca562c960b8
#
_cell.length_a   1.000
_cell.length_b   1.000
_cell.length_c   1.000
_cell.angle_alpha   90.00
_cell.angle_beta   90.00
_cell.angle_gamma   90.00
#
_symmetry.space_group_name_H-M   'P 1'
#
loop_
_entity.id
_entity.type
_entity.pdbx_description
1 polymer ?
#
loop_
_entity_poly.entity_id
_entity_poly.type
_entity_poly.pdbx_seq_one_letter_code
_entity_poly.pdbx_strand_id
1 'polypeptide(L)'
;MSTEIELKLLIPQFGLNSFKQNLLKNAPHFHQQAFLGNTYYDTADKFFAQHQMGLRVRKENQQFTLTLKTKGEALGGLHIRPEYNLPQQNETPDLAQLVENYDLDPSWKTLSLQPIFATDFVRETFLIRPESSSETAKTQETAEIEVALDQGKILAGDKQAEISEVEFELKQGKVADLLDYVRSLPLENGVRLSAISKAQRGYALAENHQAKAQNWLDKWRDFLDFAQSAGNFSQKLTALFQLEQGLIEETFALGQAYFAEDFLRTVERIGAFFNLYHFYTENGNLLENAFNQQGLSDALKTDWLALVESSQQCLAECKQLIALHSETKNNAEVIAQLFDLLQSAFYLQRMLNLISLTYVEANEAANLENLEMNNG
;
A
#
# COMPACT_ATOMS: atom_id res chain seq x y z
N MET A 1 20.24 -10.48 4.85
CA MET A 1 19.15 -9.53 5.19
C MET A 1 19.15 -8.45 4.14
N SER A 2 18.00 -8.17 3.54
CA SER A 2 17.78 -7.02 2.66
C SER A 2 16.60 -6.21 3.18
N THR A 3 16.61 -4.92 2.95
CA THR A 3 15.40 -4.12 3.12
C THR A 3 14.67 -4.12 1.80
N GLU A 4 13.45 -4.66 1.81
CA GLU A 4 12.56 -4.63 0.66
C GLU A 4 11.80 -3.29 0.66
N ILE A 5 11.80 -2.62 -0.48
CA ILE A 5 11.01 -1.41 -0.73
C ILE A 5 10.11 -1.73 -1.91
N GLU A 6 8.83 -1.90 -1.66
CA GLU A 6 7.85 -2.26 -2.68
C GLU A 6 6.63 -1.34 -2.66
N LEU A 7 6.13 -0.96 -3.83
CA LEU A 7 4.82 -0.33 -4.00
C LEU A 7 3.87 -1.34 -4.62
N LYS A 8 2.68 -1.51 -4.03
CA LYS A 8 1.69 -2.47 -4.49
C LYS A 8 0.41 -1.82 -5.02
N LEU A 9 0.01 -2.26 -6.21
CA LEU A 9 -1.27 -1.93 -6.82
C LEU A 9 -2.13 -3.19 -6.98
N LEU A 10 -3.42 -3.09 -6.71
CA LEU A 10 -4.41 -4.06 -7.16
C LEU A 10 -4.88 -3.68 -8.56
N ILE A 11 -4.95 -4.67 -9.45
CA ILE A 11 -5.37 -4.50 -10.84
C ILE A 11 -6.58 -5.40 -11.08
N PRO A 12 -7.68 -4.87 -11.65
CA PRO A 12 -8.81 -5.71 -12.03
C PRO A 12 -8.38 -6.68 -13.14
N GLN A 13 -8.93 -7.90 -13.15
CA GLN A 13 -8.54 -8.94 -14.11
C GLN A 13 -8.65 -8.49 -15.58
N PHE A 14 -9.65 -7.66 -15.90
CA PHE A 14 -9.82 -7.15 -17.27
C PHE A 14 -8.71 -6.17 -17.68
N GLY A 15 -8.03 -5.50 -16.73
CA GLY A 15 -6.94 -4.55 -16.99
C GLY A 15 -5.56 -5.18 -17.07
N LEU A 16 -5.39 -6.44 -16.63
CA LEU A 16 -4.07 -7.08 -16.55
C LEU A 16 -3.34 -7.17 -17.90
N ASN A 17 -4.07 -7.55 -18.96
CA ASN A 17 -3.46 -7.69 -20.29
C ASN A 17 -3.02 -6.34 -20.85
N SER A 18 -3.81 -5.29 -20.70
CA SER A 18 -3.46 -3.93 -21.11
C SER A 18 -2.21 -3.44 -20.35
N PHE A 19 -2.20 -3.65 -19.03
CA PHE A 19 -1.07 -3.29 -18.17
C PHE A 19 0.22 -4.02 -18.59
N LYS A 20 0.15 -5.35 -18.79
CA LYS A 20 1.26 -6.15 -19.30
C LYS A 20 1.81 -5.64 -20.64
N GLN A 21 0.94 -5.34 -21.58
CA GLN A 21 1.35 -4.80 -22.89
C GLN A 21 2.06 -3.45 -22.76
N ASN A 22 1.67 -2.62 -21.80
CA ASN A 22 2.34 -1.36 -21.52
C ASN A 22 3.73 -1.59 -20.93
N LEU A 23 3.91 -2.56 -20.01
CA LEU A 23 5.23 -2.93 -19.49
C LEU A 23 6.15 -3.44 -20.60
N LEU A 24 5.65 -4.27 -21.51
CA LEU A 24 6.45 -4.79 -22.62
C LEU A 24 6.89 -3.70 -23.61
N LYS A 25 6.07 -2.64 -23.82
CA LYS A 25 6.45 -1.50 -24.67
C LYS A 25 7.63 -0.70 -24.08
N ASN A 26 7.81 -0.71 -22.78
CA ASN A 26 8.93 -0.04 -22.10
C ASN A 26 10.26 -0.81 -22.21
N ALA A 27 10.34 -1.82 -23.11
CA ALA A 27 11.52 -2.62 -23.41
C ALA A 27 12.27 -3.09 -22.14
N PRO A 28 11.67 -3.98 -21.33
CA PRO A 28 12.28 -4.46 -20.10
C PRO A 28 13.62 -5.15 -20.40
N HIS A 29 14.63 -4.92 -19.54
CA HIS A 29 15.92 -5.57 -19.67
C HIS A 29 15.87 -7.09 -19.39
N PHE A 30 14.83 -7.50 -18.65
CA PHE A 30 14.59 -8.88 -18.32
C PHE A 30 13.07 -9.13 -18.20
N HIS A 31 12.63 -10.28 -18.69
CA HIS A 31 11.24 -10.73 -18.56
C HIS A 31 11.24 -12.24 -18.37
N GLN A 32 10.56 -12.70 -17.35
CA GLN A 32 10.33 -14.13 -17.11
C GLN A 32 8.94 -14.38 -16.58
N GLN A 33 8.49 -15.62 -16.69
CA GLN A 33 7.25 -16.10 -16.09
C GLN A 33 7.56 -17.35 -15.26
N ALA A 34 7.04 -17.41 -14.03
CA ALA A 34 7.18 -18.56 -13.15
C ALA A 34 5.88 -18.84 -12.40
N PHE A 35 5.64 -20.11 -12.08
CA PHE A 35 4.62 -20.48 -11.11
C PHE A 35 5.23 -20.51 -9.72
N LEU A 36 4.60 -19.82 -8.79
CA LEU A 36 5.01 -19.72 -7.39
C LEU A 36 3.96 -20.35 -6.49
N GLY A 37 4.32 -21.44 -5.83
CA GLY A 37 3.56 -22.01 -4.72
C GLY A 37 4.17 -21.56 -3.40
N ASN A 38 3.39 -20.96 -2.51
CA ASN A 38 3.87 -20.57 -1.20
C ASN A 38 2.96 -21.17 -0.12
N THR A 39 3.56 -21.80 0.88
CA THR A 39 2.87 -22.20 2.10
C THR A 39 3.28 -21.27 3.23
N TYR A 40 2.31 -20.66 3.89
CA TYR A 40 2.53 -19.80 5.04
C TYR A 40 2.38 -20.59 6.33
N TYR A 41 3.34 -20.38 7.22
CA TYR A 41 3.45 -21.09 8.49
C TYR A 41 3.34 -20.14 9.67
N ASP A 42 2.73 -20.60 10.74
CA ASP A 42 2.68 -19.90 12.02
C ASP A 42 2.53 -20.90 13.17
N THR A 43 2.64 -20.41 14.39
CA THR A 43 2.30 -21.17 15.60
C THR A 43 0.78 -21.28 15.76
N ALA A 44 0.32 -22.18 16.65
CA ALA A 44 -1.10 -22.33 16.93
C ALA A 44 -1.75 -21.04 17.48
N ASP A 45 -0.99 -20.24 18.23
CA ASP A 45 -1.40 -18.94 18.76
C ASP A 45 -1.07 -17.76 17.82
N LYS A 46 -0.59 -18.05 16.59
CA LYS A 46 -0.31 -17.05 15.53
C LYS A 46 0.73 -16.01 15.92
N PHE A 47 1.83 -16.47 16.43
CA PHE A 47 2.95 -15.63 16.87
C PHE A 47 3.41 -14.65 15.78
N PHE A 48 3.66 -15.13 14.52
CA PHE A 48 4.15 -14.26 13.44
C PHE A 48 3.09 -13.24 13.03
N ALA A 49 1.84 -13.65 12.88
CA ALA A 49 0.75 -12.72 12.52
C ALA A 49 0.56 -11.62 13.57
N GLN A 50 0.56 -11.97 14.86
CA GLN A 50 0.42 -11.01 15.98
C GLN A 50 1.55 -9.99 16.03
N HIS A 51 2.75 -10.36 15.57
CA HIS A 51 3.91 -9.48 15.49
C HIS A 51 4.04 -8.78 14.12
N GLN A 52 3.00 -8.84 13.28
CA GLN A 52 3.00 -8.25 11.92
C GLN A 52 4.12 -8.83 11.03
N MET A 53 4.42 -10.10 11.20
CA MET A 53 5.40 -10.86 10.43
C MET A 53 4.72 -11.89 9.54
N GLY A 54 5.42 -12.34 8.50
CA GLY A 54 4.95 -13.42 7.63
C GLY A 54 6.07 -14.40 7.36
N LEU A 55 5.88 -15.67 7.74
CA LEU A 55 6.81 -16.77 7.48
C LEU A 55 6.22 -17.68 6.40
N ARG A 56 6.96 -17.89 5.30
CA ARG A 56 6.53 -18.77 4.22
C ARG A 56 7.66 -19.62 3.67
N VAL A 57 7.32 -20.78 3.14
CA VAL A 57 8.20 -21.53 2.23
C VAL A 57 7.65 -21.37 0.82
N ARG A 58 8.46 -20.81 -0.08
CA ARG A 58 8.19 -20.67 -1.51
C ARG A 58 8.77 -21.86 -2.27
N LYS A 59 7.98 -22.43 -3.16
CA LYS A 59 8.41 -23.40 -4.16
C LYS A 59 8.37 -22.75 -5.53
N GLU A 60 9.52 -22.74 -6.18
CA GLU A 60 9.70 -22.27 -7.55
C GLU A 60 10.62 -23.24 -8.29
N ASN A 61 10.21 -23.82 -9.42
CA ASN A 61 11.02 -24.72 -10.24
C ASN A 61 11.75 -25.81 -9.43
N GLN A 62 11.07 -26.44 -8.45
CA GLN A 62 11.61 -27.45 -7.52
C GLN A 62 12.64 -26.91 -6.49
N GLN A 63 12.88 -25.63 -6.45
CA GLN A 63 13.66 -24.99 -5.39
C GLN A 63 12.73 -24.48 -4.29
N PHE A 64 13.23 -24.56 -3.06
CA PHE A 64 12.49 -24.07 -1.90
C PHE A 64 13.26 -22.94 -1.24
N THR A 65 12.54 -21.89 -0.84
CA THR A 65 13.09 -20.76 -0.11
C THR A 65 12.20 -20.43 1.09
N LEU A 66 12.77 -20.50 2.28
CA LEU A 66 12.14 -19.97 3.49
C LEU A 66 12.31 -18.46 3.50
N THR A 67 11.20 -17.74 3.58
CA THR A 67 11.19 -16.27 3.65
C THR A 67 10.50 -15.83 4.93
N LEU A 68 11.17 -14.99 5.70
CA LEU A 68 10.57 -14.25 6.81
C LEU A 68 10.56 -12.77 6.45
N LYS A 69 9.36 -12.17 6.40
CA LYS A 69 9.16 -10.72 6.33
C LYS A 69 8.74 -10.24 7.71
N THR A 70 9.50 -9.31 8.27
CA THR A 70 9.21 -8.77 9.60
C THR A 70 8.41 -7.48 9.55
N LYS A 71 8.01 -6.98 10.70
CA LYS A 71 7.33 -5.69 10.83
C LYS A 71 8.20 -4.60 10.18
N GLY A 72 7.57 -3.77 9.39
CA GLY A 72 8.17 -2.62 8.74
C GLY A 72 7.18 -1.45 8.70
N GLU A 73 7.44 -0.51 7.82
CA GLU A 73 6.57 0.62 7.56
C GLU A 73 5.68 0.33 6.36
N ALA A 74 4.43 0.76 6.43
CA ALA A 74 3.48 0.71 5.32
C ALA A 74 2.76 2.05 5.22
N LEU A 75 2.81 2.65 4.05
CA LEU A 75 2.22 3.95 3.77
C LEU A 75 1.56 3.95 2.39
N GLY A 76 0.25 3.94 2.34
CA GLY A 76 -0.52 4.00 1.11
C GLY A 76 -0.47 2.74 0.24
N GLY A 77 0.46 1.89 0.35
CA GLY A 77 0.79 0.76 -0.53
C GLY A 77 2.28 0.65 -0.76
N LEU A 78 3.04 1.66 -0.30
CA LEU A 78 4.49 1.58 -0.18
C LEU A 78 4.82 0.81 1.11
N HIS A 79 5.55 -0.29 0.97
CA HIS A 79 6.02 -1.13 2.07
C HIS A 79 7.54 -1.07 2.14
N ILE A 80 8.06 -0.85 3.34
CA ILE A 80 9.51 -0.84 3.61
C ILE A 80 9.74 -1.76 4.81
N ARG A 81 10.34 -2.93 4.57
CA ARG A 81 10.46 -3.95 5.62
C ARG A 81 11.68 -4.84 5.44
N PRO A 82 12.27 -5.34 6.55
CA PRO A 82 13.30 -6.36 6.49
C PRO A 82 12.76 -7.67 5.94
N GLU A 83 13.54 -8.29 5.02
CA GLU A 83 13.28 -9.60 4.47
C GLU A 83 14.50 -10.50 4.65
N TYR A 84 14.23 -11.74 5.07
CA TYR A 84 15.22 -12.77 5.33
C TYR A 84 14.90 -13.99 4.48
N ASN A 85 15.80 -14.36 3.58
CA ASN A 85 15.63 -15.46 2.65
C ASN A 85 16.66 -16.55 2.91
N LEU A 86 16.22 -17.81 3.07
CA LEU A 86 17.07 -18.97 3.29
C LEU A 86 16.70 -20.08 2.30
N PRO A 87 17.64 -20.52 1.41
CA PRO A 87 17.42 -21.70 0.59
C PRO A 87 17.11 -22.94 1.45
N GLN A 88 16.14 -23.75 1.03
CA GLN A 88 15.65 -24.94 1.74
C GLN A 88 15.71 -26.16 0.83
N GLN A 89 15.72 -27.36 1.43
CA GLN A 89 15.70 -28.62 0.68
C GLN A 89 14.27 -29.13 0.40
N ASN A 90 13.29 -28.72 1.19
CA ASN A 90 11.90 -29.18 1.10
C ASN A 90 10.94 -28.10 1.64
N GLU A 91 9.67 -28.44 1.71
CA GLU A 91 8.60 -27.52 2.15
C GLU A 91 8.56 -27.27 3.67
N THR A 92 9.29 -28.07 4.50
CA THR A 92 9.29 -27.89 5.95
C THR A 92 10.20 -26.74 6.35
N PRO A 93 9.69 -25.68 7.02
CA PRO A 93 10.49 -24.52 7.37
C PRO A 93 11.57 -24.86 8.40
N ASP A 94 12.83 -24.61 8.10
CA ASP A 94 13.95 -24.68 9.05
C ASP A 94 14.15 -23.33 9.74
N LEU A 95 13.26 -23.03 10.70
CA LEU A 95 13.31 -21.79 11.45
C LEU A 95 14.59 -21.67 12.30
N ALA A 96 15.13 -22.79 12.79
CA ALA A 96 16.34 -22.79 13.59
C ALA A 96 17.54 -22.31 12.75
N GLN A 97 17.68 -22.80 11.52
CA GLN A 97 18.73 -22.34 10.60
C GLN A 97 18.55 -20.88 10.18
N LEU A 98 17.31 -20.43 9.97
CA LEU A 98 17.01 -19.02 9.66
C LEU A 98 17.46 -18.11 10.80
N VAL A 99 17.12 -18.48 12.05
CA VAL A 99 17.51 -17.72 13.25
C VAL A 99 19.02 -17.64 13.39
N GLU A 100 19.75 -18.75 13.15
CA GLU A 100 21.22 -18.77 13.23
C GLU A 100 21.87 -17.91 12.14
N ASN A 101 21.40 -18.03 10.89
CA ASN A 101 22.00 -17.31 9.77
C ASN A 101 21.86 -15.80 9.85
N TYR A 102 20.81 -15.32 10.52
CA TYR A 102 20.49 -13.89 10.56
C TYR A 102 20.53 -13.29 11.96
N ASP A 103 21.03 -14.04 12.96
CA ASP A 103 21.13 -13.61 14.37
C ASP A 103 19.80 -13.05 14.92
N LEU A 104 18.71 -13.79 14.64
CA LEU A 104 17.38 -13.46 15.13
C LEU A 104 17.18 -13.94 16.57
N ASP A 105 16.03 -13.62 17.17
CA ASP A 105 15.71 -14.04 18.54
C ASP A 105 15.82 -15.57 18.73
N PRO A 106 16.75 -16.05 19.57
CA PRO A 106 16.99 -17.48 19.77
C PRO A 106 15.75 -18.26 20.27
N SER A 107 14.81 -17.58 20.92
CA SER A 107 13.57 -18.20 21.40
C SER A 107 12.71 -18.74 20.25
N TRP A 108 12.83 -18.20 19.05
CA TRP A 108 12.08 -18.64 17.89
C TRP A 108 12.47 -20.05 17.40
N LYS A 109 13.67 -20.53 17.72
CA LYS A 109 14.12 -21.89 17.32
C LYS A 109 13.21 -23.01 17.82
N THR A 110 12.49 -22.77 18.91
CA THR A 110 11.65 -23.77 19.57
C THR A 110 10.16 -23.64 19.22
N LEU A 111 9.80 -22.69 18.35
CA LEU A 111 8.42 -22.47 17.94
C LEU A 111 7.90 -23.68 17.12
N SER A 112 6.74 -24.21 17.52
CA SER A 112 6.06 -25.27 16.79
C SER A 112 5.23 -24.69 15.65
N LEU A 113 5.66 -24.92 14.42
CA LEU A 113 5.03 -24.36 13.22
C LEU A 113 4.03 -25.33 12.61
N GLN A 114 2.93 -24.76 12.08
CA GLN A 114 1.94 -25.46 11.27
C GLN A 114 1.59 -24.65 10.04
N PRO A 115 1.19 -25.27 8.90
CA PRO A 115 0.71 -24.56 7.74
C PRO A 115 -0.65 -23.93 8.03
N ILE A 116 -0.85 -22.67 7.64
CA ILE A 116 -2.08 -21.91 7.88
C ILE A 116 -2.86 -21.72 6.60
N PHE A 117 -2.20 -21.29 5.54
CA PHE A 117 -2.78 -21.08 4.21
C PHE A 117 -1.70 -21.15 3.14
N ALA A 118 -2.10 -21.21 1.88
CA ALA A 118 -1.21 -21.20 0.73
C ALA A 118 -1.56 -20.07 -0.25
N THR A 119 -0.59 -19.69 -1.09
CA THR A 119 -0.83 -18.83 -2.25
C THR A 119 -0.20 -19.45 -3.49
N ASP A 120 -1.02 -19.71 -4.49
CA ASP A 120 -0.64 -20.30 -5.76
C ASP A 120 -0.92 -19.30 -6.88
N PHE A 121 0.14 -18.83 -7.54
CA PHE A 121 0.00 -17.83 -8.57
C PHE A 121 1.11 -17.90 -9.63
N VAL A 122 0.80 -17.41 -10.80
CA VAL A 122 1.77 -17.13 -11.84
C VAL A 122 2.28 -15.71 -11.62
N ARG A 123 3.60 -15.57 -11.55
CA ARG A 123 4.30 -14.28 -11.51
C ARG A 123 4.96 -14.03 -12.86
N GLU A 124 4.68 -12.87 -13.45
CA GLU A 124 5.49 -12.34 -14.55
C GLU A 124 6.36 -11.21 -14.00
N THR A 125 7.67 -11.37 -14.14
CA THR A 125 8.66 -10.42 -13.63
C THR A 125 9.29 -9.66 -14.77
N PHE A 126 9.36 -8.34 -14.65
CA PHE A 126 10.02 -7.42 -15.57
C PHE A 126 11.07 -6.63 -14.82
N LEU A 127 12.28 -6.51 -15.36
CA LEU A 127 13.29 -5.61 -14.81
C LEU A 127 13.36 -4.36 -15.67
N ILE A 128 13.04 -3.22 -15.08
CA ILE A 128 12.96 -1.92 -15.74
C ILE A 128 14.07 -1.02 -15.22
N ARG A 129 14.70 -0.29 -16.14
CA ARG A 129 15.62 0.80 -15.84
C ARG A 129 15.05 2.06 -16.47
N PRO A 130 14.30 2.89 -15.71
CA PRO A 130 13.72 4.10 -16.25
C PRO A 130 14.80 5.03 -16.81
N GLU A 131 14.52 5.66 -17.95
CA GLU A 131 15.40 6.72 -18.47
C GLU A 131 15.34 7.92 -17.51
N SER A 132 16.50 8.41 -17.07
CA SER A 132 16.55 9.60 -16.23
C SER A 132 16.10 10.82 -17.02
N SER A 133 15.08 11.50 -16.52
CA SER A 133 14.55 12.73 -17.13
C SER A 133 15.46 13.95 -16.98
N SER A 134 16.57 13.85 -16.24
CA SER A 134 17.47 14.96 -15.91
C SER A 134 18.79 14.85 -16.66
N GLU A 135 19.14 15.88 -17.44
CA GLU A 135 20.44 16.01 -18.14
C GLU A 135 21.65 16.05 -17.20
N THR A 136 21.43 16.32 -15.91
CA THR A 136 22.47 16.34 -14.86
C THR A 136 22.81 14.94 -14.32
N ALA A 137 22.06 13.90 -14.71
CA ALA A 137 22.15 12.54 -14.15
C ALA A 137 23.21 11.64 -14.81
N LYS A 138 24.11 12.18 -15.64
CA LYS A 138 25.19 11.37 -16.27
C LYS A 138 26.20 10.76 -15.28
N THR A 139 26.08 11.06 -14.00
CA THR A 139 26.93 10.52 -12.91
C THR A 139 26.16 9.83 -11.77
N GLN A 140 24.82 9.76 -11.84
CA GLN A 140 24.01 9.04 -10.84
C GLN A 140 23.74 7.60 -11.29
N GLU A 141 23.74 6.67 -10.33
CA GLU A 141 23.34 5.29 -10.55
C GLU A 141 21.92 5.23 -11.08
N THR A 142 21.71 4.51 -12.17
CA THR A 142 20.39 4.35 -12.81
C THR A 142 19.48 3.55 -11.88
N ALA A 143 18.27 4.02 -11.64
CA ALA A 143 17.30 3.26 -10.87
C ALA A 143 16.99 1.92 -11.54
N GLU A 144 16.83 0.87 -10.73
CA GLU A 144 16.42 -0.45 -11.18
C GLU A 144 15.18 -0.89 -10.40
N ILE A 145 14.11 -1.19 -11.12
CA ILE A 145 12.80 -1.52 -10.58
C ILE A 145 12.39 -2.90 -11.11
N GLU A 146 12.14 -3.83 -10.19
CA GLU A 146 11.50 -5.10 -10.52
C GLU A 146 9.98 -4.91 -10.46
N VAL A 147 9.30 -5.23 -11.56
CA VAL A 147 7.84 -5.19 -11.64
C VAL A 147 7.34 -6.63 -11.68
N ALA A 148 6.62 -7.05 -10.66
CA ALA A 148 6.08 -8.39 -10.51
C ALA A 148 4.55 -8.36 -10.66
N LEU A 149 4.04 -8.94 -11.75
CA LEU A 149 2.62 -9.09 -12.02
C LEU A 149 2.16 -10.46 -11.55
N ASP A 150 1.33 -10.50 -10.50
CA ASP A 150 0.86 -11.71 -9.83
C ASP A 150 -0.60 -12.00 -10.14
N GLN A 151 -0.87 -13.22 -10.63
CA GLN A 151 -2.21 -13.69 -10.94
C GLN A 151 -2.43 -15.10 -10.44
N GLY A 152 -3.42 -15.30 -9.55
CA GLY A 152 -3.66 -16.60 -8.94
C GLY A 152 -4.63 -16.58 -7.79
N LYS A 153 -4.35 -17.37 -6.73
CA LYS A 153 -5.27 -17.57 -5.62
C LYS A 153 -4.56 -17.67 -4.27
N ILE A 154 -5.24 -17.22 -3.24
CA ILE A 154 -5.00 -17.56 -1.83
C ILE A 154 -5.92 -18.71 -1.48
N LEU A 155 -5.39 -19.74 -0.82
CA LEU A 155 -6.10 -20.98 -0.46
C LEU A 155 -6.02 -21.22 1.05
N ALA A 156 -7.17 -21.35 1.72
CA ALA A 156 -7.23 -21.63 3.16
C ALA A 156 -8.35 -22.64 3.45
N GLY A 157 -7.99 -23.90 3.61
CA GLY A 157 -8.96 -25.00 3.71
C GLY A 157 -9.77 -25.11 2.41
N ASP A 158 -11.09 -25.02 2.53
CA ASP A 158 -12.07 -25.02 1.41
C ASP A 158 -12.33 -23.63 0.80
N LYS A 159 -11.72 -22.58 1.38
CA LYS A 159 -11.91 -21.19 0.96
C LYS A 159 -10.82 -20.76 -0.01
N GLN A 160 -11.17 -19.83 -0.90
CA GLN A 160 -10.21 -19.22 -1.81
C GLN A 160 -10.51 -17.73 -2.00
N ALA A 161 -9.46 -16.95 -2.31
CA ALA A 161 -9.55 -15.56 -2.72
C ALA A 161 -8.60 -15.31 -3.90
N GLU A 162 -8.96 -14.40 -4.79
CA GLU A 162 -8.16 -14.11 -5.99
C GLU A 162 -6.94 -13.25 -5.66
N ILE A 163 -5.85 -13.49 -6.39
CA ILE A 163 -4.67 -12.61 -6.47
C ILE A 163 -4.68 -11.99 -7.86
N SER A 164 -4.70 -10.67 -7.92
CA SER A 164 -4.58 -9.88 -9.14
C SER A 164 -3.94 -8.55 -8.75
N GLU A 165 -2.61 -8.51 -8.75
CA GLU A 165 -1.86 -7.36 -8.25
C GLU A 165 -0.52 -7.22 -8.98
N VAL A 166 0.04 -6.02 -8.94
CA VAL A 166 1.40 -5.73 -9.36
C VAL A 166 2.17 -5.15 -8.19
N GLU A 167 3.38 -5.63 -8.01
CA GLU A 167 4.36 -5.15 -7.04
C GLU A 167 5.51 -4.51 -7.81
N PHE A 168 5.89 -3.30 -7.42
CA PHE A 168 7.05 -2.58 -7.93
C PHE A 168 8.10 -2.55 -6.82
N GLU A 169 9.14 -3.34 -6.94
CA GLU A 169 10.22 -3.43 -5.97
C GLU A 169 11.42 -2.62 -6.44
N LEU A 170 11.87 -1.70 -5.60
CA LEU A 170 13.07 -0.90 -5.85
C LEU A 170 14.31 -1.74 -5.54
N LYS A 171 15.03 -2.17 -6.57
CA LYS A 171 16.30 -2.91 -6.42
C LYS A 171 17.49 -1.96 -6.27
N GLN A 172 17.44 -0.79 -6.93
CA GLN A 172 18.46 0.24 -6.88
C GLN A 172 17.84 1.61 -7.14
N GLY A 173 18.36 2.67 -6.52
CA GLY A 173 17.86 4.04 -6.67
C GLY A 173 17.12 4.55 -5.45
N LYS A 174 16.25 5.52 -5.65
CA LYS A 174 15.48 6.20 -4.59
C LYS A 174 13.99 5.88 -4.71
N VAL A 175 13.26 5.98 -3.62
CA VAL A 175 11.78 5.84 -3.64
C VAL A 175 11.13 6.85 -4.60
N ALA A 176 11.69 8.05 -4.74
CA ALA A 176 11.22 9.03 -5.72
C ALA A 176 11.25 8.45 -7.16
N ASP A 177 12.33 7.76 -7.53
CA ASP A 177 12.47 7.14 -8.88
C ASP A 177 11.39 6.08 -9.10
N LEU A 178 11.07 5.28 -8.06
CA LEU A 178 9.99 4.30 -8.09
C LEU A 178 8.63 4.98 -8.30
N LEU A 179 8.33 6.03 -7.53
CA LEU A 179 7.07 6.76 -7.62
C LEU A 179 6.91 7.45 -8.98
N ASP A 180 7.98 8.07 -9.49
CA ASP A 180 7.98 8.73 -10.80
C ASP A 180 7.77 7.73 -11.93
N TYR A 181 8.41 6.55 -11.85
CA TYR A 181 8.15 5.48 -12.81
C TYR A 181 6.68 5.04 -12.80
N VAL A 182 6.10 4.79 -11.63
CA VAL A 182 4.70 4.37 -11.52
C VAL A 182 3.75 5.46 -12.02
N ARG A 183 4.01 6.73 -11.73
CA ARG A 183 3.24 7.88 -12.26
C ARG A 183 3.29 7.98 -13.79
N SER A 184 4.39 7.57 -14.42
CA SER A 184 4.56 7.59 -15.86
C SER A 184 3.76 6.52 -16.59
N LEU A 185 3.29 5.50 -15.89
CA LEU A 185 2.51 4.42 -16.49
C LEU A 185 1.09 4.91 -16.85
N PRO A 186 0.50 4.41 -17.95
CA PRO A 186 -0.89 4.68 -18.31
C PRO A 186 -1.83 3.89 -17.38
N LEU A 187 -2.03 4.42 -16.17
CA LEU A 187 -2.89 3.81 -15.16
C LEU A 187 -4.35 3.99 -15.55
N GLU A 188 -5.10 2.88 -15.57
CA GLU A 188 -6.51 2.85 -15.94
C GLU A 188 -7.42 2.87 -14.69
N ASN A 189 -8.71 3.20 -14.89
CA ASN A 189 -9.70 3.08 -13.84
C ASN A 189 -9.83 1.62 -13.37
N GLY A 190 -10.03 1.43 -12.07
CA GLY A 190 -10.06 0.12 -11.42
C GLY A 190 -8.73 -0.27 -10.77
N VAL A 191 -7.61 0.38 -11.13
CA VAL A 191 -6.31 0.19 -10.47
C VAL A 191 -6.27 1.03 -9.20
N ARG A 192 -5.83 0.45 -8.08
CA ARG A 192 -5.72 1.16 -6.81
C ARG A 192 -4.54 0.69 -5.96
N LEU A 193 -4.04 1.54 -5.10
CA LEU A 193 -3.08 1.16 -4.08
C LEU A 193 -3.68 0.16 -3.09
N SER A 194 -2.84 -0.71 -2.51
CA SER A 194 -3.22 -1.58 -1.40
C SER A 194 -2.10 -1.70 -0.38
N ALA A 195 -2.43 -1.37 0.86
CA ALA A 195 -1.54 -1.59 2.00
C ALA A 195 -1.63 -3.02 2.56
N ILE A 196 -2.60 -3.82 2.08
CA ILE A 196 -2.85 -5.16 2.61
C ILE A 196 -2.00 -6.19 1.84
N SER A 197 -1.14 -6.91 2.56
CA SER A 197 -0.28 -7.93 1.97
C SER A 197 -1.04 -9.24 1.67
N LYS A 198 -0.47 -10.10 0.78
CA LYS A 198 -0.97 -11.48 0.57
C LYS A 198 -1.06 -12.26 1.89
N ALA A 199 -0.10 -12.05 2.81
CA ALA A 199 -0.09 -12.67 4.12
C ALA A 199 -1.31 -12.26 4.96
N GLN A 200 -1.59 -10.97 5.11
CA GLN A 200 -2.76 -10.47 5.84
C GLN A 200 -4.07 -10.99 5.25
N ARG A 201 -4.19 -11.01 3.91
CA ARG A 201 -5.37 -11.55 3.20
C ARG A 201 -5.52 -13.05 3.47
N GLY A 202 -4.41 -13.80 3.50
CA GLY A 202 -4.40 -15.23 3.78
C GLY A 202 -4.83 -15.56 5.20
N TYR A 203 -4.33 -14.83 6.20
CA TYR A 203 -4.78 -14.96 7.59
C TYR A 203 -6.27 -14.64 7.74
N ALA A 204 -6.73 -13.52 7.16
CA ALA A 204 -8.13 -13.14 7.21
C ALA A 204 -9.05 -14.24 6.60
N LEU A 205 -8.62 -14.84 5.48
CA LEU A 205 -9.34 -15.94 4.83
C LEU A 205 -9.37 -17.20 5.70
N ALA A 206 -8.24 -17.59 6.29
CA ALA A 206 -8.12 -18.75 7.18
C ALA A 206 -9.01 -18.63 8.43
N GLU A 207 -9.06 -17.43 9.01
CA GLU A 207 -9.86 -17.13 10.21
C GLU A 207 -11.34 -16.91 9.93
N ASN A 208 -11.75 -16.86 8.67
CA ASN A 208 -13.08 -16.42 8.29
C ASN A 208 -13.40 -15.00 8.82
N HIS A 209 -12.36 -14.16 8.83
CA HIS A 209 -12.51 -12.80 9.34
C HIS A 209 -13.36 -11.99 8.36
N GLN A 210 -14.51 -11.55 8.83
CA GLN A 210 -15.33 -10.61 8.07
C GLN A 210 -14.94 -9.18 8.44
N ALA A 211 -14.86 -8.32 7.45
CA ALA A 211 -14.66 -6.90 7.68
C ALA A 211 -15.78 -6.36 8.58
N LYS A 212 -15.40 -5.57 9.57
CA LYS A 212 -16.34 -4.91 10.48
C LYS A 212 -16.24 -3.41 10.26
N ALA A 213 -17.41 -2.76 10.15
CA ALA A 213 -17.47 -1.32 10.08
C ALA A 213 -16.91 -0.69 11.37
N GLN A 214 -16.05 0.30 11.20
CA GLN A 214 -15.50 1.09 12.30
C GLN A 214 -16.36 2.34 12.54
N ASN A 215 -16.28 2.88 13.74
CA ASN A 215 -16.86 4.19 14.04
C ASN A 215 -15.92 5.29 13.53
N TRP A 216 -16.21 5.81 12.34
CA TRP A 216 -15.38 6.85 11.70
C TRP A 216 -15.49 8.21 12.38
N LEU A 217 -16.56 8.49 13.12
CA LEU A 217 -16.67 9.70 13.94
C LEU A 217 -15.67 9.69 15.10
N ASP A 218 -15.47 8.53 15.74
CA ASP A 218 -14.44 8.40 16.78
C ASP A 218 -13.05 8.54 16.21
N LYS A 219 -12.76 7.84 15.09
CA LYS A 219 -11.49 7.97 14.37
C LYS A 219 -11.18 9.40 13.94
N TRP A 220 -12.20 10.09 13.47
CA TRP A 220 -12.10 11.49 13.07
C TRP A 220 -11.81 12.41 14.26
N ARG A 221 -12.48 12.20 15.37
CA ARG A 221 -12.23 12.95 16.61
C ARG A 221 -10.80 12.73 17.11
N ASP A 222 -10.34 11.49 17.18
CA ASP A 222 -8.98 11.15 17.59
C ASP A 222 -7.94 11.85 16.69
N PHE A 223 -8.18 11.88 15.38
CA PHE A 223 -7.34 12.61 14.44
C PHE A 223 -7.37 14.12 14.68
N LEU A 224 -8.54 14.74 14.91
CA LEU A 224 -8.64 16.17 15.16
C LEU A 224 -7.91 16.57 16.46
N ASP A 225 -8.03 15.77 17.50
CA ASP A 225 -7.30 15.98 18.76
C ASP A 225 -5.78 15.91 18.53
N PHE A 226 -5.32 14.96 17.75
CA PHE A 226 -3.93 14.87 17.33
C PHE A 226 -3.50 16.07 16.46
N ALA A 227 -4.29 16.46 15.47
CA ALA A 227 -3.98 17.57 14.56
C ALA A 227 -3.83 18.92 15.28
N GLN A 228 -4.50 19.09 16.42
CA GLN A 228 -4.37 20.28 17.30
C GLN A 228 -3.15 20.20 18.22
N SER A 229 -2.51 19.04 18.33
CA SER A 229 -1.30 18.88 19.14
C SER A 229 -0.08 19.52 18.50
N ALA A 230 1.06 19.51 19.22
CA ALA A 230 2.33 20.10 18.80
C ALA A 230 3.08 19.35 17.68
N GLY A 231 2.46 18.38 16.98
CA GLY A 231 3.09 17.64 15.89
C GLY A 231 3.46 18.51 14.70
N ASN A 232 4.56 18.16 14.00
CA ASN A 232 4.99 18.84 12.78
C ASN A 232 4.06 18.51 11.58
N PHE A 233 4.26 19.19 10.45
CA PHE A 233 3.47 19.01 9.23
C PHE A 233 3.47 17.54 8.75
N SER A 234 4.65 16.91 8.65
CA SER A 234 4.80 15.55 8.16
C SER A 234 4.01 14.55 9.02
N GLN A 235 4.08 14.66 10.35
CA GLN A 235 3.33 13.80 11.26
C GLN A 235 1.82 13.95 11.10
N LYS A 236 1.33 15.18 10.94
CA LYS A 236 -0.10 15.47 10.75
C LYS A 236 -0.59 14.99 9.40
N LEU A 237 0.19 15.21 8.33
CA LEU A 237 -0.13 14.73 6.99
C LEU A 237 -0.13 13.19 6.93
N THR A 238 0.86 12.54 7.54
CA THR A 238 0.94 11.09 7.63
C THR A 238 -0.26 10.50 8.38
N ALA A 239 -0.66 11.08 9.50
CA ALA A 239 -1.84 10.63 10.25
C ALA A 239 -3.13 10.79 9.44
N LEU A 240 -3.29 11.90 8.73
CA LEU A 240 -4.44 12.12 7.85
C LEU A 240 -4.46 11.13 6.69
N PHE A 241 -3.32 10.86 6.09
CA PHE A 241 -3.17 9.88 5.02
C PHE A 241 -3.50 8.46 5.49
N GLN A 242 -3.03 8.07 6.69
CA GLN A 242 -3.36 6.77 7.28
C GLN A 242 -4.87 6.65 7.57
N LEU A 243 -5.50 7.72 8.02
CA LEU A 243 -6.96 7.77 8.20
C LEU A 243 -7.70 7.58 6.87
N GLU A 244 -7.29 8.30 5.82
CA GLU A 244 -7.86 8.17 4.48
C GLU A 244 -7.69 6.75 3.94
N GLN A 245 -6.49 6.19 4.05
CA GLN A 245 -6.20 4.83 3.61
C GLN A 245 -7.04 3.79 4.35
N GLY A 246 -7.17 3.91 5.68
CA GLY A 246 -8.02 3.04 6.48
C GLY A 246 -9.48 3.11 6.04
N LEU A 247 -9.98 4.30 5.74
CA LEU A 247 -11.35 4.53 5.23
C LEU A 247 -11.56 3.85 3.87
N ILE A 248 -10.60 3.96 2.95
CA ILE A 248 -10.65 3.33 1.63
C ILE A 248 -10.64 1.80 1.76
N GLU A 249 -9.66 1.24 2.49
CA GLU A 249 -9.53 -0.22 2.62
C GLU A 249 -10.77 -0.84 3.27
N GLU A 250 -11.35 -0.20 4.29
CA GLU A 250 -12.61 -0.66 4.89
C GLU A 250 -13.78 -0.56 3.89
N THR A 251 -13.84 0.53 3.10
CA THR A 251 -14.90 0.71 2.09
C THR A 251 -14.89 -0.45 1.09
N PHE A 252 -13.72 -0.83 0.58
CA PHE A 252 -13.59 -1.96 -0.33
C PHE A 252 -13.81 -3.31 0.34
N ALA A 253 -13.35 -3.49 1.59
CA ALA A 253 -13.51 -4.73 2.33
C ALA A 253 -14.98 -5.05 2.65
N LEU A 254 -15.79 -4.03 2.97
CA LEU A 254 -17.23 -4.18 3.21
C LEU A 254 -18.01 -4.32 1.91
N GLY A 255 -17.58 -3.65 0.84
CA GLY A 255 -18.16 -3.71 -0.49
C GLY A 255 -19.42 -2.86 -0.70
N GLN A 256 -19.76 -2.64 -1.96
CA GLN A 256 -20.89 -1.77 -2.35
C GLN A 256 -22.23 -2.21 -1.75
N ALA A 257 -22.52 -3.52 -1.76
CA ALA A 257 -23.79 -4.05 -1.27
C ALA A 257 -24.05 -3.71 0.20
N TYR A 258 -23.00 -3.78 1.05
CA TYR A 258 -23.10 -3.45 2.47
C TYR A 258 -23.57 -2.02 2.72
N PHE A 259 -23.04 -1.06 1.96
CA PHE A 259 -23.42 0.36 2.12
C PHE A 259 -24.77 0.65 1.47
N ALA A 260 -25.05 0.07 0.29
CA ALA A 260 -26.27 0.31 -0.45
C ALA A 260 -27.54 -0.26 0.24
N GLU A 261 -27.37 -1.27 1.09
CA GLU A 261 -28.49 -1.91 1.81
C GLU A 261 -29.17 -0.98 2.82
N ASP A 262 -28.44 -0.01 3.39
CA ASP A 262 -28.90 0.80 4.50
C ASP A 262 -28.63 2.30 4.28
N PHE A 263 -29.65 3.12 4.51
CA PHE A 263 -29.55 4.58 4.34
C PHE A 263 -28.46 5.23 5.21
N LEU A 264 -28.39 4.86 6.49
CA LEU A 264 -27.40 5.44 7.40
C LEU A 264 -25.99 5.06 6.98
N ARG A 265 -25.73 3.79 6.62
CA ARG A 265 -24.43 3.34 6.13
C ARG A 265 -23.99 4.12 4.90
N THR A 266 -24.91 4.39 3.96
CA THR A 266 -24.64 5.23 2.77
C THR A 266 -24.23 6.65 3.19
N VAL A 267 -25.05 7.31 4.01
CA VAL A 267 -24.82 8.70 4.42
C VAL A 267 -23.54 8.84 5.25
N GLU A 268 -23.30 7.94 6.21
CA GLU A 268 -22.09 7.93 7.02
C GLU A 268 -20.84 7.74 6.19
N ARG A 269 -20.88 6.85 5.16
CA ARG A 269 -19.73 6.62 4.29
C ARG A 269 -19.40 7.84 3.45
N ILE A 270 -20.37 8.43 2.78
CA ILE A 270 -20.18 9.65 2.00
C ILE A 270 -19.74 10.80 2.91
N GLY A 271 -20.35 10.93 4.09
CA GLY A 271 -19.99 11.93 5.08
C GLY A 271 -18.57 11.82 5.60
N ALA A 272 -18.07 10.59 5.77
CA ALA A 272 -16.68 10.36 6.17
C ALA A 272 -15.68 10.87 5.11
N PHE A 273 -15.91 10.59 3.83
CA PHE A 273 -15.08 11.13 2.74
C PHE A 273 -15.25 12.63 2.56
N PHE A 274 -16.48 13.14 2.71
CA PHE A 274 -16.73 14.59 2.69
C PHE A 274 -15.91 15.31 3.76
N ASN A 275 -15.94 14.86 5.01
CA ASN A 275 -15.19 15.46 6.11
C ASN A 275 -13.67 15.41 5.85
N LEU A 276 -13.18 14.30 5.31
CA LEU A 276 -11.79 14.12 4.96
C LEU A 276 -11.33 15.18 3.94
N TYR A 277 -12.03 15.29 2.80
CA TYR A 277 -11.62 16.25 1.74
C TYR A 277 -11.89 17.70 2.15
N HIS A 278 -12.92 17.95 2.94
CA HIS A 278 -13.18 19.28 3.53
C HIS A 278 -12.00 19.71 4.42
N PHE A 279 -11.42 18.78 5.18
CA PHE A 279 -10.26 19.08 6.01
C PHE A 279 -9.02 19.43 5.18
N TYR A 280 -8.77 18.72 4.09
CA TYR A 280 -7.65 19.03 3.18
C TYR A 280 -7.78 20.41 2.53
N THR A 281 -9.01 20.93 2.36
CA THR A 281 -9.28 22.15 1.57
C THR A 281 -9.61 23.35 2.43
N GLU A 282 -10.65 23.28 3.25
CA GLU A 282 -11.21 24.45 3.95
C GLU A 282 -10.64 24.62 5.37
N ASN A 283 -10.25 23.52 6.02
CA ASN A 283 -9.55 23.54 7.31
C ASN A 283 -8.04 23.32 7.17
N GLY A 284 -7.54 23.26 5.95
CA GLY A 284 -6.15 23.03 5.60
C GLY A 284 -5.19 24.13 6.07
N ASN A 285 -5.68 25.25 6.63
CA ASN A 285 -4.82 26.27 7.22
C ASN A 285 -3.83 25.73 8.24
N LEU A 286 -4.16 24.65 8.95
CA LEU A 286 -3.23 23.99 9.88
C LEU A 286 -2.11 23.28 9.13
N LEU A 287 -2.41 22.64 7.99
CA LEU A 287 -1.44 21.99 7.14
C LEU A 287 -0.69 23.01 6.27
N GLU A 288 -1.39 23.97 5.67
CA GLU A 288 -0.81 25.02 4.83
C GLU A 288 0.13 25.94 5.61
N ASN A 289 -0.22 26.33 6.82
CA ASN A 289 0.66 27.11 7.67
C ASN A 289 1.91 26.34 8.08
N ALA A 290 1.77 25.06 8.41
CA ALA A 290 2.91 24.20 8.72
C ALA A 290 3.78 23.99 7.48
N PHE A 291 3.20 23.80 6.30
CA PHE A 291 3.88 23.67 5.02
C PHE A 291 4.69 24.93 4.68
N ASN A 292 4.09 26.13 4.80
CA ASN A 292 4.74 27.40 4.48
C ASN A 292 5.90 27.76 5.43
N GLN A 293 5.92 27.20 6.64
CA GLN A 293 6.98 27.45 7.63
C GLN A 293 8.27 26.62 7.38
N GLN A 294 8.21 25.56 6.58
CA GLN A 294 9.33 24.61 6.43
C GLN A 294 10.30 24.90 5.27
N GLY A 295 10.04 25.87 4.41
CA GLY A 295 10.96 26.22 3.31
C GLY A 295 11.21 25.10 2.29
N LEU A 296 10.18 24.33 1.96
CA LEU A 296 10.24 23.13 1.13
C LEU A 296 10.72 23.39 -0.30
N SER A 297 11.25 22.34 -0.95
CA SER A 297 11.68 22.35 -2.35
C SER A 297 10.53 22.67 -3.31
N ASP A 298 10.83 23.17 -4.51
CA ASP A 298 9.81 23.50 -5.49
C ASP A 298 9.06 22.25 -6.00
N ALA A 299 9.68 21.07 -5.99
CA ALA A 299 9.03 19.81 -6.31
C ALA A 299 7.94 19.46 -5.28
N LEU A 300 8.24 19.55 -3.98
CA LEU A 300 7.28 19.30 -2.91
C LEU A 300 6.13 20.32 -2.91
N LYS A 301 6.41 21.57 -3.27
CA LYS A 301 5.35 22.59 -3.47
C LYS A 301 4.40 22.22 -4.61
N THR A 302 4.93 21.66 -5.70
CA THR A 302 4.11 21.18 -6.82
C THR A 302 3.22 20.03 -6.40
N ASP A 303 3.77 19.02 -5.71
CA ASP A 303 3.00 17.89 -5.19
C ASP A 303 1.93 18.33 -4.17
N TRP A 304 2.25 19.32 -3.33
CA TRP A 304 1.28 19.90 -2.39
C TRP A 304 0.12 20.61 -3.10
N LEU A 305 0.42 21.44 -4.09
CA LEU A 305 -0.63 22.12 -4.88
C LEU A 305 -1.53 21.12 -5.60
N ALA A 306 -0.94 20.08 -6.19
CA ALA A 306 -1.68 18.99 -6.83
C ALA A 306 -2.56 18.21 -5.83
N LEU A 307 -2.09 18.01 -4.58
CA LEU A 307 -2.89 17.40 -3.51
C LEU A 307 -4.08 18.28 -3.12
N VAL A 308 -3.88 19.58 -2.95
CA VAL A 308 -4.96 20.52 -2.63
C VAL A 308 -6.00 20.56 -3.75
N GLU A 309 -5.57 20.68 -5.00
CA GLU A 309 -6.46 20.70 -6.17
C GLU A 309 -7.25 19.39 -6.30
N SER A 310 -6.61 18.25 -6.18
CA SER A 310 -7.29 16.95 -6.22
C SER A 310 -8.25 16.76 -5.05
N SER A 311 -7.94 17.30 -3.87
CA SER A 311 -8.84 17.28 -2.71
C SER A 311 -10.08 18.17 -2.93
N GLN A 312 -9.92 19.33 -3.57
CA GLN A 312 -11.06 20.19 -3.96
C GLN A 312 -11.99 19.48 -4.95
N GLN A 313 -11.42 18.75 -5.91
CA GLN A 313 -12.21 17.95 -6.85
C GLN A 313 -12.94 16.82 -6.13
N CYS A 314 -12.28 16.04 -5.26
CA CYS A 314 -12.93 14.99 -4.47
C CYS A 314 -14.04 15.56 -3.57
N LEU A 315 -13.84 16.74 -2.97
CA LEU A 315 -14.87 17.42 -2.19
C LEU A 315 -16.09 17.80 -3.06
N ALA A 316 -15.86 18.30 -4.28
CA ALA A 316 -16.93 18.63 -5.21
C ALA A 316 -17.73 17.37 -5.61
N GLU A 317 -17.06 16.26 -5.91
CA GLU A 317 -17.70 14.98 -6.17
C GLU A 317 -18.56 14.51 -4.97
N CYS A 318 -18.04 14.57 -3.74
CA CYS A 318 -18.82 14.25 -2.54
C CYS A 318 -20.06 15.14 -2.39
N LYS A 319 -19.96 16.45 -2.68
CA LYS A 319 -21.11 17.37 -2.68
C LYS A 319 -22.16 16.95 -3.72
N GLN A 320 -21.75 16.51 -4.91
CA GLN A 320 -22.65 15.99 -5.95
C GLN A 320 -23.34 14.69 -5.51
N LEU A 321 -22.58 13.76 -4.89
CA LEU A 321 -23.16 12.53 -4.34
C LEU A 321 -24.20 12.78 -3.27
N ILE A 322 -23.96 13.75 -2.37
CA ILE A 322 -24.91 14.17 -1.33
C ILE A 322 -26.18 14.74 -1.99
N ALA A 323 -26.04 15.61 -2.99
CA ALA A 323 -27.17 16.20 -3.71
C ALA A 323 -27.98 15.11 -4.43
N LEU A 324 -27.32 14.25 -5.19
CA LEU A 324 -27.94 13.13 -5.89
C LEU A 324 -28.71 12.21 -4.92
N HIS A 325 -28.09 11.85 -3.80
CA HIS A 325 -28.75 11.03 -2.78
C HIS A 325 -29.97 11.75 -2.15
N SER A 326 -29.87 13.06 -1.93
CA SER A 326 -30.98 13.86 -1.41
C SER A 326 -32.18 13.87 -2.37
N GLU A 327 -31.94 13.88 -3.67
CA GLU A 327 -32.96 13.90 -4.71
C GLU A 327 -33.53 12.51 -4.98
N THR A 328 -32.68 11.51 -5.18
CA THR A 328 -33.11 10.20 -5.67
C THR A 328 -33.41 9.18 -4.56
N LYS A 329 -32.83 9.35 -3.37
CA LYS A 329 -32.82 8.35 -2.29
C LYS A 329 -32.26 6.98 -2.73
N ASN A 330 -31.47 6.95 -3.80
CA ASN A 330 -30.92 5.75 -4.38
C ASN A 330 -29.53 5.46 -3.81
N ASN A 331 -29.49 4.69 -2.72
CA ASN A 331 -28.24 4.29 -2.07
C ASN A 331 -27.26 3.59 -3.02
N ALA A 332 -27.79 2.66 -3.85
CA ALA A 332 -26.95 1.82 -4.72
C ALA A 332 -26.23 2.66 -5.79
N GLU A 333 -26.90 3.61 -6.40
CA GLU A 333 -26.34 4.50 -7.41
C GLU A 333 -25.22 5.38 -6.83
N VAL A 334 -25.50 5.98 -5.67
CA VAL A 334 -24.54 6.90 -5.03
C VAL A 334 -23.30 6.16 -4.53
N ILE A 335 -23.47 4.99 -3.95
CA ILE A 335 -22.35 4.14 -3.53
C ILE A 335 -21.54 3.65 -4.73
N ALA A 336 -22.17 3.28 -5.83
CA ALA A 336 -21.46 2.88 -7.05
C ALA A 336 -20.58 4.02 -7.56
N GLN A 337 -21.09 5.26 -7.62
CA GLN A 337 -20.30 6.43 -8.03
C GLN A 337 -19.17 6.76 -7.05
N LEU A 338 -19.35 6.56 -5.74
CA LEU A 338 -18.27 6.70 -4.77
C LEU A 338 -17.15 5.68 -5.04
N PHE A 339 -17.50 4.41 -5.31
CA PHE A 339 -16.52 3.39 -5.65
C PHE A 339 -15.79 3.70 -6.96
N ASP A 340 -16.49 4.22 -7.96
CA ASP A 340 -15.90 4.64 -9.24
C ASP A 340 -14.89 5.78 -9.01
N LEU A 341 -15.20 6.76 -8.17
CA LEU A 341 -14.26 7.82 -7.78
C LEU A 341 -12.99 7.23 -7.13
N LEU A 342 -13.15 6.37 -6.12
CA LEU A 342 -12.04 5.80 -5.36
C LEU A 342 -11.16 4.83 -6.18
N GLN A 343 -11.65 4.34 -7.32
CA GLN A 343 -10.94 3.47 -8.25
C GLN A 343 -10.50 4.21 -9.53
N SER A 344 -10.71 5.53 -9.61
CA SER A 344 -10.30 6.28 -10.79
C SER A 344 -8.78 6.45 -10.86
N ALA A 345 -8.25 6.57 -12.08
CA ALA A 345 -6.84 6.88 -12.31
C ALA A 345 -6.45 8.22 -11.67
N PHE A 346 -7.38 9.18 -11.65
CA PHE A 346 -7.24 10.46 -10.96
C PHE A 346 -7.00 10.26 -9.45
N TYR A 347 -7.79 9.40 -8.81
CA TYR A 347 -7.66 9.13 -7.38
C TYR A 347 -6.34 8.41 -7.06
N LEU A 348 -5.94 7.46 -7.90
CA LEU A 348 -4.65 6.77 -7.76
C LEU A 348 -3.48 7.77 -7.84
N GLN A 349 -3.51 8.71 -8.79
CA GLN A 349 -2.50 9.76 -8.91
C GLN A 349 -2.42 10.62 -7.65
N ARG A 350 -3.57 10.98 -7.06
CA ARG A 350 -3.66 11.68 -5.79
C ARG A 350 -2.99 10.90 -4.64
N MET A 351 -3.22 9.59 -4.56
CA MET A 351 -2.62 8.74 -3.53
C MET A 351 -1.10 8.61 -3.70
N LEU A 352 -0.60 8.57 -4.94
CA LEU A 352 0.84 8.58 -5.22
C LEU A 352 1.49 9.90 -4.80
N ASN A 353 0.81 11.04 -4.97
CA ASN A 353 1.28 12.33 -4.48
C ASN A 353 1.33 12.39 -2.94
N LEU A 354 0.35 11.78 -2.26
CA LEU A 354 0.37 11.65 -0.80
C LEU A 354 1.57 10.84 -0.30
N ILE A 355 1.89 9.73 -0.96
CA ILE A 355 3.09 8.92 -0.62
C ILE A 355 4.34 9.78 -0.79
N SER A 356 4.47 10.49 -1.91
CA SER A 356 5.63 11.37 -2.17
C SER A 356 5.83 12.40 -1.07
N LEU A 357 4.76 13.14 -0.74
CA LEU A 357 4.80 14.18 0.28
C LEU A 357 5.13 13.64 1.68
N THR A 358 4.55 12.51 2.07
CA THR A 358 4.74 11.95 3.41
C THR A 358 6.07 11.24 3.57
N TYR A 359 6.55 10.53 2.53
CA TYR A 359 7.80 9.78 2.58
C TYR A 359 9.04 10.68 2.53
N VAL A 360 9.07 11.67 1.63
CA VAL A 360 10.23 12.56 1.46
C VAL A 360 10.46 13.39 2.71
N GLU A 361 9.40 13.96 3.29
CA GLU A 361 9.53 14.78 4.49
C GLU A 361 9.99 13.99 5.72
N ALA A 362 9.50 12.76 5.90
CA ALA A 362 9.92 11.93 7.03
C ALA A 362 11.44 11.66 7.00
N ASN A 363 12.01 11.46 5.80
CA ASN A 363 13.44 11.22 5.64
C ASN A 363 14.28 12.50 5.73
N GLU A 364 13.81 13.63 5.26
CA GLU A 364 14.50 14.91 5.43
C GLU A 364 14.55 15.33 6.90
N ALA A 365 13.46 15.16 7.65
CA ALA A 365 13.41 15.42 9.08
C ALA A 365 14.38 14.52 9.87
N ALA A 366 14.40 13.22 9.58
CA ALA A 366 15.32 12.26 10.23
C ALA A 366 16.79 12.57 9.92
N ASN A 367 17.11 13.06 8.73
CA ASN A 367 18.45 13.47 8.37
C ASN A 367 18.90 14.76 9.10
N LEU A 368 18.01 15.71 9.31
CA LEU A 368 18.28 16.93 10.08
C LEU A 368 18.51 16.63 11.56
N GLU A 369 17.69 15.78 12.17
CA GLU A 369 17.89 15.36 13.58
C GLU A 369 19.22 14.61 13.77
N ASN A 370 19.61 13.76 12.83
CA ASN A 370 20.91 13.07 12.87
C ASN A 370 22.10 14.03 12.69
N LEU A 371 21.96 15.08 11.91
CA LEU A 371 22.98 16.11 11.74
C LEU A 371 23.14 16.99 13.00
N GLU A 372 22.05 17.29 13.68
CA GLU A 372 22.08 18.03 14.95
C GLU A 372 22.68 17.20 16.09
N MET A 373 22.37 15.90 16.18
CA MET A 373 22.96 15.00 17.18
C MET A 373 24.48 14.76 16.98
N ASN A 374 24.96 14.84 15.74
CA ASN A 374 26.40 14.66 15.45
C ASN A 374 27.23 15.95 15.58
N ASN A 375 26.59 17.10 15.72
CA ASN A 375 27.24 18.42 15.89
C ASN A 375 27.13 19.01 17.32
N GLY A 376 26.53 18.28 18.26
CA GLY A 376 26.43 18.63 19.69
C GLY A 376 27.33 17.74 20.53
#